data_293b117a4048d5555064786075535589
#
_entry.id   293b117a4048d5555064786075535589
#
_cell.length_a   1.000
_cell.length_b   1.000
_cell.length_c   1.000
_cell.angle_alpha   90.00
_cell.angle_beta   90.00
_cell.angle_gamma   90.00
#
_symmetry.space_group_name_H-M   'P 1'
#
loop_
_entity.id
_entity.type
_entity.pdbx_description
1 polymer ?
#
loop_
_entity_poly.entity_id
_entity_poly.type
_entity_poly.pdbx_seq_one_letter_code
_entity_poly.pdbx_strand_id
1 'polypeptide(L)'
;LETQAKRSVAQAFRLRLPSEDYQKFDKDFPYTLTKDQATCIDQIIHDLNLIKPMDRVICGDVGFGKTEVAMRAAFIACYNNKQILMVVPSTILCDQHFESFTERFSNFPVTIGAISRRKTEREKKEIIEKFNNGEIDILIGTHALFNETLKYTNTALLILDEEHRYGA
;
A
#
# COMPACT_ATOMS: atom_id res chain seq x y z
N LEU A 1 -17.50 -1.48 6.72
CA LEU A 1 -16.68 -1.25 5.53
C LEU A 1 -15.23 -1.68 5.74
N GLU A 2 -14.56 -1.19 6.78
CA GLU A 2 -13.20 -1.61 7.12
C GLU A 2 -13.09 -3.13 7.32
N THR A 3 -14.03 -3.71 8.06
CA THR A 3 -14.09 -5.16 8.26
C THR A 3 -14.30 -5.91 6.95
N GLN A 4 -15.10 -5.37 6.05
CA GLN A 4 -15.33 -5.95 4.74
C GLN A 4 -14.08 -5.89 3.87
N ALA A 5 -13.36 -4.76 3.87
CA ALA A 5 -12.10 -4.61 3.17
C ALA A 5 -11.05 -5.61 3.69
N LYS A 6 -10.92 -5.73 5.02
CA LYS A 6 -10.03 -6.71 5.65
C LYS A 6 -10.38 -8.15 5.26
N ARG A 7 -11.67 -8.49 5.21
CA ARG A 7 -12.11 -9.83 4.78
C ARG A 7 -11.82 -10.10 3.31
N SER A 8 -11.99 -9.10 2.45
CA SER A 8 -11.72 -9.24 1.02
C SER A 8 -10.23 -9.41 0.74
N VAL A 9 -9.39 -8.66 1.43
CA VAL A 9 -7.92 -8.79 1.35
C VAL A 9 -7.44 -10.10 1.96
N ALA A 10 -8.18 -10.65 2.93
CA ALA A 10 -7.86 -11.93 3.55
C ALA A 10 -8.04 -13.13 2.62
N GLN A 11 -8.66 -12.95 1.45
CA GLN A 11 -8.59 -13.95 0.39
C GLN A 11 -7.15 -13.95 -0.16
N ALA A 12 -6.41 -14.98 0.21
CA ALA A 12 -4.98 -15.01 -0.04
C ALA A 12 -4.67 -15.14 -1.53
N PHE A 13 -4.03 -14.13 -2.06
CA PHE A 13 -3.31 -14.21 -3.32
C PHE A 13 -1.86 -14.59 -3.03
N ARG A 14 -1.35 -15.57 -3.75
CA ARG A 14 0.08 -15.87 -3.71
C ARG A 14 0.82 -14.82 -4.55
N LEU A 15 1.62 -14.00 -3.88
CA LEU A 15 2.39 -12.94 -4.52
C LEU A 15 3.85 -13.37 -4.66
N ARG A 16 4.28 -13.57 -5.89
CA ARG A 16 5.64 -14.00 -6.19
C ARG A 16 6.55 -12.78 -6.36
N LEU A 17 7.78 -12.88 -5.86
CA LEU A 17 8.78 -11.83 -6.04
C LEU A 17 9.13 -11.69 -7.53
N PRO A 18 8.90 -10.51 -8.15
CA PRO A 18 9.35 -10.22 -9.51
C PRO A 18 10.83 -9.85 -9.50
N SER A 19 11.71 -10.85 -9.46
CA SER A 19 13.12 -10.68 -9.07
C SER A 19 13.89 -9.63 -9.86
N GLU A 20 13.75 -9.57 -11.18
CA GLU A 20 14.46 -8.58 -12.00
C GLU A 20 13.96 -7.15 -11.75
N ASP A 21 12.65 -6.96 -11.76
CA ASP A 21 12.04 -5.65 -11.54
C ASP A 21 12.23 -5.20 -10.11
N TYR A 22 12.17 -6.12 -9.15
CA TYR A 22 12.43 -5.82 -7.74
C TYR A 22 13.88 -5.35 -7.51
N GLN A 23 14.85 -5.93 -8.20
CA GLN A 23 16.23 -5.46 -8.13
C GLN A 23 16.39 -4.03 -8.61
N LYS A 24 15.67 -3.64 -9.67
CA LYS A 24 15.64 -2.25 -10.14
C LYS A 24 15.03 -1.33 -9.10
N PHE A 25 13.94 -1.74 -8.48
CA PHE A 25 13.26 -0.99 -7.42
C PHE A 25 14.16 -0.84 -6.18
N ASP A 26 14.87 -1.88 -5.81
CA ASP A 26 15.85 -1.88 -4.71
C ASP A 26 17.01 -0.91 -4.99
N LYS A 27 17.53 -0.91 -6.20
CA LYS A 27 18.63 0.00 -6.60
C LYS A 27 18.22 1.46 -6.63
N ASP A 28 16.95 1.76 -6.92
CA ASP A 28 16.42 3.12 -6.92
C ASP A 28 16.33 3.72 -5.52
N PHE A 29 16.37 2.90 -4.49
CA PHE A 29 16.37 3.39 -3.11
C PHE A 29 17.71 4.08 -2.80
N PRO A 30 17.71 5.40 -2.48
CA PRO A 30 18.94 6.17 -2.36
C PRO A 30 19.70 5.93 -1.05
N TYR A 31 19.16 5.11 -0.15
CA TYR A 31 19.76 4.82 1.15
C TYR A 31 20.11 3.35 1.28
N THR A 32 20.87 3.02 2.30
CA THR A 32 21.15 1.63 2.68
C THR A 32 20.10 1.16 3.68
N LEU A 33 19.51 0.00 3.44
CA LEU A 33 18.59 -0.62 4.40
C LEU A 33 19.31 -0.93 5.71
N THR A 34 18.66 -0.64 6.83
CA THR A 34 19.13 -1.15 8.11
C THR A 34 18.96 -2.66 8.16
N LYS A 35 19.67 -3.31 9.07
CA LYS A 35 19.55 -4.76 9.26
C LYS A 35 18.11 -5.17 9.60
N ASP A 36 17.43 -4.40 10.44
CA ASP A 36 16.06 -4.67 10.84
C ASP A 36 15.09 -4.49 9.69
N GLN A 37 15.28 -3.46 8.85
CA GLN A 37 14.49 -3.28 7.63
C GLN A 37 14.68 -4.45 6.67
N ALA A 38 15.91 -4.86 6.42
CA ALA A 38 16.21 -5.98 5.52
C ALA A 38 15.57 -7.27 6.02
N THR A 39 15.67 -7.56 7.31
CA THR A 39 15.04 -8.73 7.92
C THR A 39 13.52 -8.69 7.79
N CYS A 40 12.92 -7.54 8.05
CA CYS A 40 11.48 -7.35 7.93
C CYS A 40 11.00 -7.55 6.48
N ILE A 41 11.72 -6.99 5.52
CA ILE A 41 11.42 -7.14 4.09
C ILE A 41 11.50 -8.61 3.67
N ASP A 42 12.54 -9.33 4.07
CA ASP A 42 12.69 -10.76 3.75
C ASP A 42 11.53 -11.59 4.31
N GLN A 43 11.10 -11.30 5.52
CA GLN A 43 9.95 -11.96 6.14
C GLN A 43 8.65 -11.65 5.39
N ILE A 44 8.45 -10.41 4.97
CA ILE A 44 7.27 -10.01 4.19
C ILE A 44 7.26 -10.70 2.84
N ILE A 45 8.37 -10.74 2.13
CA ILE A 45 8.50 -11.44 0.84
C ILE A 45 8.12 -12.91 1.00
N HIS A 46 8.62 -13.55 2.05
CA HIS A 46 8.28 -14.93 2.37
C HIS A 46 6.77 -15.09 2.61
N ASP A 47 6.19 -14.25 3.46
CA ASP A 47 4.77 -14.33 3.81
C ASP A 47 3.85 -14.06 2.62
N LEU A 48 4.20 -13.10 1.76
CA LEU A 48 3.43 -12.80 0.55
C LEU A 48 3.42 -13.96 -0.45
N ASN A 49 4.44 -14.79 -0.45
CA ASN A 49 4.53 -15.97 -1.31
C ASN A 49 3.73 -17.17 -0.78
N LEU A 50 3.18 -17.08 0.42
CA LEU A 50 2.29 -18.10 0.98
C LEU A 50 0.85 -17.92 0.51
N ILE A 51 0.08 -19.02 0.52
CA ILE A 51 -1.36 -18.97 0.19
C ILE A 51 -2.18 -18.51 1.41
N LYS A 52 -1.55 -18.11 2.48
CA LYS A 52 -2.21 -17.62 3.70
C LYS A 52 -2.22 -16.09 3.74
N PRO A 53 -3.31 -15.48 4.24
CA PRO A 53 -3.29 -14.05 4.49
C PRO A 53 -2.14 -13.68 5.43
N MET A 54 -1.40 -12.65 5.06
CA MET A 54 -0.38 -12.09 5.92
C MET A 54 -1.04 -11.11 6.89
N ASP A 55 -0.82 -11.31 8.18
CA ASP A 55 -1.16 -10.34 9.22
C ASP A 55 0.12 -10.02 9.97
N ARG A 56 0.69 -8.86 9.68
CA ARG A 56 1.99 -8.45 10.23
C ARG A 56 1.96 -7.01 10.70
N VAL A 57 2.41 -6.80 11.91
CA VAL A 57 2.63 -5.47 12.46
C VAL A 57 4.11 -5.11 12.31
N ILE A 58 4.37 -3.98 11.70
CA ILE A 58 5.71 -3.42 11.58
C ILE A 58 5.85 -2.34 12.64
N CYS A 59 6.67 -2.58 13.63
CA CYS A 59 6.95 -1.65 14.71
C CYS A 59 8.31 -0.99 14.49
N GLY A 60 8.38 0.29 14.84
CA GLY A 60 9.62 1.06 14.79
C GLY A 60 9.35 2.50 15.19
N ASP A 61 10.39 3.18 15.59
CA ASP A 61 10.30 4.60 15.92
C ASP A 61 10.04 5.45 14.68
N VAL A 62 9.60 6.69 14.89
CA VAL A 62 9.48 7.69 13.84
C VAL A 62 10.84 7.83 13.13
N GLY A 63 10.85 7.73 11.81
CA GLY A 63 12.08 7.76 11.02
C GLY A 63 12.74 6.40 10.78
N PHE A 64 12.16 5.31 11.26
CA PHE A 64 12.69 3.94 11.07
C PHE A 64 12.57 3.44 9.61
N GLY A 65 11.92 4.19 8.71
CA GLY A 65 11.75 3.79 7.32
C GLY A 65 10.69 2.71 7.11
N LYS A 66 9.69 2.66 7.97
CA LYS A 66 8.53 1.75 7.83
C LYS A 66 7.83 1.92 6.49
N THR A 67 7.80 3.14 5.97
CA THR A 67 7.20 3.46 4.67
C THR A 67 7.90 2.73 3.53
N GLU A 68 9.23 2.65 3.54
CA GLU A 68 9.97 1.91 2.51
C GLU A 68 9.65 0.42 2.54
N VAL A 69 9.48 -0.16 3.72
CA VAL A 69 9.05 -1.56 3.87
C VAL A 69 7.67 -1.78 3.26
N ALA A 70 6.73 -0.86 3.54
CA ALA A 70 5.40 -0.90 2.96
C ALA A 70 5.42 -0.75 1.43
N MET A 71 6.26 0.15 0.91
CA MET A 71 6.43 0.36 -0.53
C MET A 71 6.94 -0.89 -1.23
N ARG A 72 7.84 -1.64 -0.64
CA ARG A 72 8.36 -2.88 -1.21
C ARG A 72 7.30 -3.97 -1.27
N ALA A 73 6.48 -4.10 -0.24
CA ALA A 73 5.32 -5.00 -0.26
C ALA A 73 4.32 -4.60 -1.36
N ALA A 74 4.02 -3.31 -1.46
CA ALA A 74 3.14 -2.78 -2.51
C ALA A 74 3.69 -3.03 -3.91
N PHE A 75 4.99 -2.85 -4.11
CA PHE A 75 5.65 -3.14 -5.39
C PHE A 75 5.42 -4.59 -5.83
N ILE A 76 5.62 -5.53 -4.93
CA ILE A 76 5.43 -6.95 -5.22
C ILE A 76 3.98 -7.23 -5.62
N ALA A 77 3.02 -6.66 -4.91
CA ALA A 77 1.60 -6.81 -5.24
C ALA A 77 1.26 -6.21 -6.62
N CYS A 78 1.75 -5.02 -6.92
CA CYS A 78 1.55 -4.36 -8.22
C CYS A 78 2.07 -5.21 -9.37
N TYR A 79 3.25 -5.78 -9.24
CA TYR A 79 3.87 -6.61 -10.27
C TYR A 79 3.27 -8.03 -10.36
N ASN A 80 2.34 -8.36 -9.48
CA ASN A 80 1.47 -9.52 -9.59
C ASN A 80 0.07 -9.13 -10.13
N ASN A 81 -0.06 -7.94 -10.69
CA ASN A 81 -1.32 -7.38 -11.22
C ASN A 81 -2.43 -7.29 -10.16
N LYS A 82 -2.05 -7.01 -8.92
CA LYS A 82 -2.97 -6.82 -7.81
C LYS A 82 -2.97 -5.37 -7.35
N GLN A 83 -4.07 -4.98 -6.72
CA GLN A 83 -4.24 -3.62 -6.20
C GLN A 83 -3.97 -3.57 -4.70
N ILE A 84 -3.60 -2.39 -4.24
CA ILE A 84 -3.24 -2.13 -2.85
C ILE A 84 -4.10 -0.97 -2.33
N LEU A 85 -4.58 -1.12 -1.11
CA LEU A 85 -5.21 -0.05 -0.35
C LEU A 85 -4.31 0.34 0.83
N MET A 86 -4.08 1.62 1.01
CA MET A 86 -3.38 2.16 2.17
C MET A 86 -4.28 3.14 2.91
N VAL A 87 -4.53 2.86 4.17
CA VAL A 87 -5.38 3.68 5.03
C VAL A 87 -4.53 4.43 6.04
N VAL A 88 -4.72 5.74 6.08
CA VAL A 88 -3.99 6.65 6.96
C VAL A 88 -4.95 7.44 7.86
N PRO A 89 -4.50 7.91 9.03
CA PRO A 89 -5.41 8.53 10.00
C PRO A 89 -5.78 9.99 9.68
N SER A 90 -5.07 10.66 8.79
CA SER A 90 -5.32 12.08 8.52
C SER A 90 -5.08 12.46 7.06
N THR A 91 -5.70 13.57 6.66
CA THR A 91 -5.51 14.16 5.33
C THR A 91 -4.06 14.56 5.07
N ILE A 92 -3.37 15.09 6.08
CA ILE A 92 -1.96 15.49 5.96
C ILE A 92 -1.09 14.27 5.65
N LEU A 93 -1.28 13.17 6.37
CA LEU A 93 -0.56 11.92 6.11
C LEU A 93 -0.91 11.32 4.76
N CYS A 94 -2.15 11.44 4.34
CA CYS A 94 -2.57 11.01 3.01
C CYS A 94 -1.77 11.73 1.92
N ASP A 95 -1.67 13.06 2.01
CA ASP A 95 -0.91 13.87 1.05
C ASP A 95 0.59 13.53 1.08
N GLN A 96 1.18 13.38 2.26
CA GLN A 96 2.58 13.02 2.43
C GLN A 96 2.91 11.64 1.83
N HIS A 97 2.08 10.65 2.12
CA HIS A 97 2.26 9.31 1.55
C HIS A 97 2.04 9.30 0.05
N PHE A 98 1.07 10.04 -0.45
CA PHE A 98 0.84 10.17 -1.88
C PHE A 98 2.08 10.72 -2.60
N GLU A 99 2.68 11.78 -2.08
CA GLU A 99 3.91 12.36 -2.63
C GLU A 99 5.08 11.37 -2.56
N SER A 100 5.29 10.74 -1.41
CA SER A 100 6.38 9.79 -1.20
C SER A 100 6.27 8.56 -2.11
N PHE A 101 5.07 8.01 -2.24
CA PHE A 101 4.84 6.87 -3.13
C PHE A 101 4.99 7.26 -4.60
N THR A 102 4.46 8.41 -4.99
CA THR A 102 4.59 8.92 -6.36
C THR A 102 6.05 9.10 -6.75
N GLU A 103 6.85 9.67 -5.88
CA GLU A 103 8.29 9.84 -6.11
C GLU A 103 9.02 8.49 -6.19
N ARG A 104 8.77 7.60 -5.22
CA ARG A 104 9.45 6.30 -5.14
C ARG A 104 9.13 5.39 -6.33
N PHE A 105 7.91 5.46 -6.85
CA PHE A 105 7.45 4.65 -7.97
C PHE A 105 7.59 5.35 -9.32
N SER A 106 8.22 6.51 -9.40
CA SER A 106 8.26 7.34 -10.61
C SER A 106 8.88 6.66 -11.84
N ASN A 107 9.78 5.72 -11.64
CA ASN A 107 10.45 4.97 -12.72
C ASN A 107 9.73 3.66 -13.07
N PHE A 108 8.56 3.43 -12.54
CA PHE A 108 7.81 2.18 -12.70
C PHE A 108 6.39 2.44 -13.19
N PRO A 109 5.80 1.52 -13.97
CA PRO A 109 4.44 1.69 -14.49
C PRO A 109 3.39 1.38 -13.42
N VAL A 110 3.38 2.15 -12.35
CA VAL A 110 2.46 2.02 -11.22
C VAL A 110 1.71 3.33 -11.06
N THR A 111 0.38 3.26 -11.05
CA THR A 111 -0.50 4.41 -10.89
C THR A 111 -0.98 4.52 -9.46
N ILE A 112 -0.76 5.68 -8.86
CA ILE A 112 -1.10 5.96 -7.47
C ILE A 112 -2.23 6.99 -7.42
N GLY A 113 -3.25 6.72 -6.63
CA GLY A 113 -4.34 7.64 -6.35
C GLY A 113 -4.46 7.95 -4.88
N ALA A 114 -5.13 9.07 -4.56
CA ALA A 114 -5.38 9.47 -3.18
C ALA A 114 -6.80 10.00 -3.01
N ILE A 115 -7.45 9.62 -1.92
CA ILE A 115 -8.77 10.12 -1.52
C ILE A 115 -8.69 10.68 -0.10
N SER A 116 -9.02 11.96 0.05
CA SER A 116 -9.11 12.62 1.33
C SER A 116 -10.30 13.61 1.33
N ARG A 117 -10.55 14.22 2.48
CA ARG A 117 -11.60 15.24 2.61
C ARG A 117 -11.39 16.47 1.71
N ARG A 118 -10.18 16.71 1.23
CA ARG A 118 -9.86 17.82 0.33
C ARG A 118 -10.38 17.62 -1.08
N LYS A 119 -10.68 16.39 -1.46
CA LYS A 119 -11.24 16.06 -2.77
C LYS A 119 -12.73 16.38 -2.80
N THR A 120 -13.20 16.91 -3.92
CA THR A 120 -14.63 17.07 -4.17
C THR A 120 -15.29 15.69 -4.34
N GLU A 121 -16.61 15.63 -4.16
CA GLU A 121 -17.35 14.39 -4.39
C GLU A 121 -17.18 13.85 -5.82
N ARG A 122 -17.08 14.75 -6.79
CA ARG A 122 -16.81 14.40 -8.18
C ARG A 122 -15.42 13.76 -8.35
N GLU A 123 -14.39 14.37 -7.78
CA GLU A 123 -13.02 13.84 -7.81
C GLU A 123 -12.93 12.48 -7.13
N LYS A 124 -13.57 12.32 -5.98
CA LYS A 124 -13.62 11.03 -5.27
C LYS A 124 -14.27 9.95 -6.12
N LYS A 125 -15.37 10.27 -6.77
CA LYS A 125 -16.09 9.35 -7.64
C LYS A 125 -15.23 8.93 -8.83
N GLU A 126 -14.56 9.86 -9.47
CA GLU A 126 -13.65 9.59 -10.59
C GLU A 126 -12.50 8.66 -10.18
N ILE A 127 -11.90 8.90 -9.01
CA ILE A 127 -10.81 8.07 -8.47
C ILE A 127 -11.29 6.66 -8.16
N ILE A 128 -12.47 6.53 -7.54
CA ILE A 128 -13.06 5.22 -7.23
C ILE A 128 -13.35 4.44 -8.52
N GLU A 129 -13.89 5.09 -9.55
CA GLU A 129 -14.14 4.45 -10.84
C GLU A 129 -12.85 3.96 -11.49
N LYS A 130 -11.79 4.76 -11.47
CA LYS A 130 -10.47 4.36 -11.98
C LYS A 130 -9.89 3.18 -11.21
N PHE A 131 -10.02 3.17 -9.90
CA PHE A 131 -9.59 2.03 -9.09
C PHE A 131 -10.39 0.77 -9.42
N ASN A 132 -11.70 0.89 -9.51
CA ASN A 132 -12.58 -0.23 -9.84
C ASN A 132 -12.32 -0.81 -11.24
N ASN A 133 -11.87 0.04 -12.17
CA ASN A 133 -11.51 -0.37 -13.53
C ASN A 133 -10.08 -0.92 -13.64
N GLY A 134 -9.32 -0.95 -12.55
CA GLY A 134 -7.93 -1.41 -12.57
C GLY A 134 -6.92 -0.39 -13.06
N GLU A 135 -7.30 0.87 -13.22
CA GLU A 135 -6.42 1.94 -13.69
C GLU A 135 -5.54 2.52 -12.59
N ILE A 136 -5.92 2.32 -11.32
CA ILE A 136 -5.12 2.71 -10.16
C ILE A 136 -4.64 1.45 -9.45
N ASP A 137 -3.35 1.35 -9.23
CA ASP A 137 -2.72 0.20 -8.58
C ASP A 137 -2.66 0.35 -7.06
N ILE A 138 -2.33 1.54 -6.59
CA ILE A 138 -2.22 1.87 -5.16
C ILE A 138 -3.15 3.03 -4.84
N LEU A 139 -4.11 2.80 -3.96
CA LEU A 139 -5.04 3.84 -3.51
C LEU A 139 -4.78 4.15 -2.04
N ILE A 140 -4.42 5.39 -1.76
CA ILE A 140 -4.13 5.90 -0.42
C ILE A 140 -5.30 6.77 0.02
N GLY A 141 -5.76 6.60 1.24
CA GLY A 141 -6.84 7.42 1.73
C GLY A 141 -7.04 7.35 3.24
N THR A 142 -7.86 8.24 3.72
CA THR A 142 -8.37 8.22 5.09
C THR A 142 -9.54 7.23 5.19
N HIS A 143 -10.28 7.22 6.29
CA HIS A 143 -11.49 6.39 6.42
C HIS A 143 -12.54 6.67 5.33
N ALA A 144 -12.47 7.84 4.68
CA ALA A 144 -13.28 8.15 3.50
C ALA A 144 -13.04 7.18 2.32
N LEU A 145 -11.93 6.43 2.34
CA LEU A 145 -11.62 5.38 1.38
C LEU A 145 -12.63 4.24 1.43
N PHE A 146 -13.19 3.93 2.61
CA PHE A 146 -14.15 2.85 2.78
C PHE A 146 -15.54 3.29 2.31
N ASN A 147 -15.72 3.31 1.00
CA ASN A 147 -16.96 3.63 0.35
C ASN A 147 -17.61 2.34 -0.18
N GLU A 148 -18.94 2.26 -0.13
CA GLU A 148 -19.71 1.11 -0.60
C GLU A 148 -19.51 0.82 -2.09
N THR A 149 -19.12 1.82 -2.87
CA THR A 149 -18.87 1.67 -4.30
C THR A 149 -17.48 1.17 -4.65
N LEU A 150 -16.56 1.12 -3.68
CA LEU A 150 -15.21 0.63 -3.89
C LEU A 150 -15.19 -0.90 -3.97
N LYS A 151 -14.59 -1.44 -5.04
CA LYS A 151 -14.49 -2.88 -5.27
C LYS A 151 -13.13 -3.41 -4.83
N TYR A 152 -13.14 -4.46 -4.00
CA TYR A 152 -11.94 -5.04 -3.41
C TYR A 152 -11.49 -6.35 -4.06
N THR A 153 -12.17 -6.81 -5.08
CA THR A 153 -11.97 -8.16 -5.64
C THR A 153 -10.55 -8.43 -6.14
N ASN A 154 -9.84 -7.39 -6.56
CA ASN A 154 -8.45 -7.51 -7.00
C ASN A 154 -7.45 -6.91 -5.99
N THR A 155 -7.87 -6.60 -4.79
CA THR A 155 -7.01 -6.05 -3.74
C THR A 155 -6.32 -7.17 -2.98
N ALA A 156 -4.99 -7.21 -3.07
CA ALA A 156 -4.19 -8.25 -2.42
C ALA A 156 -3.50 -7.78 -1.14
N LEU A 157 -3.43 -6.47 -0.91
CA LEU A 157 -2.72 -5.91 0.23
C LEU A 157 -3.49 -4.73 0.80
N LEU A 158 -3.67 -4.75 2.12
CA LEU A 158 -4.18 -3.63 2.89
C LEU A 158 -3.10 -3.17 3.85
N ILE A 159 -2.69 -1.92 3.71
CA ILE A 159 -1.71 -1.28 4.58
C ILE A 159 -2.45 -0.32 5.51
N LEU A 160 -2.26 -0.49 6.81
CA LEU A 160 -2.86 0.39 7.82
C LEU A 160 -1.75 1.16 8.51
N ASP A 161 -1.78 2.47 8.37
CA ASP A 161 -0.94 3.38 9.14
C ASP A 161 -1.76 3.91 10.31
N GLU A 162 -1.46 3.41 11.50
CA GLU A 162 -2.19 3.75 12.72
C GLU A 162 -1.34 4.51 13.73
N GLU A 163 -0.25 5.13 13.29
CA GLU A 163 0.77 5.75 14.12
C GLU A 163 0.22 6.75 15.16
N HIS A 164 -0.95 7.32 14.93
CA HIS A 164 -1.54 8.34 15.79
C HIS A 164 -2.74 7.88 16.63
N ARG A 165 -3.16 6.63 16.53
CA ARG A 165 -4.28 6.11 17.32
C ARG A 165 -3.95 5.88 18.80
N TYR A 166 -2.68 5.84 19.13
CA TYR A 166 -2.22 5.46 20.47
C TYR A 166 -1.81 6.64 21.35
N GLY A 167 -2.01 7.87 20.90
CA GLY A 167 -1.67 9.09 21.61
C GLY A 167 -2.85 9.88 22.17
N ALA A 168 -4.03 9.30 22.10
CA ALA A 168 -5.23 9.96 22.63
C ALA A 168 -5.77 9.22 23.84
#